data_63d36b017dec94080b15d1e3ccd28704
#
_entry.id   63d36b017dec94080b15d1e3ccd28704
#
_cell.length_a   1.000
_cell.length_b   1.000
_cell.length_c   1.000
_cell.angle_alpha   90.00
_cell.angle_beta   90.00
_cell.angle_gamma   90.00
#
_symmetry.space_group_name_H-M   'P 1'
#
loop_
_entity.id
_entity.type
_entity.pdbx_description
1 polymer ?
#
loop_
_entity_poly.entity_id
_entity_poly.type
_entity_poly.pdbx_seq_one_letter_code
_entity_poly.pdbx_strand_id
1 'polypeptide(L)'
;MKNDLFDPIVPFLFIKDKKEKMIEAMRKLNREAGLRRFILVFPTWDGEAKGATIQQAFEAFGDLLGEVGRQVAADSIEVGWWCAPSLSIDPLPSEGEAPAQKVVGIDGAVSQGAYCPLDERFIASMGTYMQTVVERGRPPYIFFEDDYEMSNHDVVRFGCFCPLHLKRFSELVGREVSREELETLFQSGGDQAVAYRKVWAGLMKDSLVGLAGSMRRAVDGVAPETRMALCQSFVCDLDGDFTEGVAKALAGGTKPLVRLFGSDYSSDQADHFASLTFHMLHAKTTLGDEFELIHESDPFPHSRFFFSAAKLRALISLALFYGFDGSQSYVTQYTDGPLEDEAYFRMIARNKPFFTELKRSVEGFRMAGPRVLYMPNAHAHRPIVGNQPTVIVTSAWASVLGKMGIPYTAGSGSGPAMICGEDILELSDAELRELLGSGVFLDGLAAMYACRRGYGDLIGAEVTEMDAALCDTFVSERLTVLDEWTDPESGARMYFVNLALAVQQYSSVFHIHPKHSEVRVMSEFWSDREEAVAPAVTLYENSLGGRVAVMAYNLRQNTSASI
;
A
#
# COMPACT_ATOMS: atom_id res chain seq x y z
N MET A 1 26.54 10.23 9.55
CA MET A 1 26.22 11.07 8.39
C MET A 1 25.25 10.27 7.54
N LYS A 2 24.00 10.76 7.30
CA LYS A 2 23.10 10.14 6.33
C LYS A 2 23.82 10.13 4.98
N ASN A 3 23.76 9.02 4.26
CA ASN A 3 24.35 8.92 2.93
C ASN A 3 23.48 9.76 1.96
N ASP A 4 23.92 10.98 1.67
CA ASP A 4 23.19 11.93 0.83
C ASP A 4 23.11 11.51 -0.65
N LEU A 5 23.86 10.49 -1.04
CA LEU A 5 23.89 10.01 -2.41
C LEU A 5 22.64 9.19 -2.72
N PHE A 6 22.06 9.43 -3.89
CA PHE A 6 21.09 8.51 -4.46
C PHE A 6 21.82 7.24 -4.90
N ASP A 7 21.54 6.13 -4.23
CA ASP A 7 22.16 4.84 -4.45
C ASP A 7 21.07 3.75 -4.43
N PRO A 8 20.44 3.49 -5.58
CA PRO A 8 19.31 2.58 -5.65
C PRO A 8 19.75 1.12 -5.48
N ILE A 9 18.82 0.28 -5.05
CA ILE A 9 18.94 -1.17 -5.05
C ILE A 9 18.40 -1.69 -6.36
N VAL A 10 19.14 -2.57 -7.03
CA VAL A 10 18.80 -3.09 -8.35
C VAL A 10 18.47 -4.58 -8.26
N PRO A 11 17.20 -4.96 -8.44
CA PRO A 11 16.85 -6.36 -8.68
C PRO A 11 17.51 -6.87 -9.96
N PHE A 12 18.10 -8.06 -9.89
CA PHE A 12 18.93 -8.58 -10.96
C PHE A 12 18.68 -10.08 -11.17
N LEU A 13 18.17 -10.43 -12.34
CA LEU A 13 18.05 -11.83 -12.73
C LEU A 13 19.43 -12.37 -13.12
N PHE A 14 19.98 -13.25 -12.30
CA PHE A 14 21.29 -13.83 -12.50
C PHE A 14 21.22 -15.17 -13.22
N ILE A 15 21.66 -15.22 -14.47
CA ILE A 15 21.66 -16.42 -15.30
C ILE A 15 22.95 -17.20 -15.02
N LYS A 16 22.86 -18.31 -14.28
CA LYS A 16 24.02 -19.10 -13.80
C LYS A 16 24.94 -19.55 -14.93
N ASP A 17 24.38 -20.03 -16.03
CA ASP A 17 25.14 -20.51 -17.20
C ASP A 17 25.90 -19.41 -17.95
N LYS A 18 25.64 -18.14 -17.61
CA LYS A 18 26.26 -16.96 -18.19
C LYS A 18 26.97 -16.11 -17.14
N LYS A 19 27.49 -16.73 -16.08
CA LYS A 19 28.02 -16.05 -14.89
C LYS A 19 28.97 -14.89 -15.19
N GLU A 20 30.00 -15.08 -16.03
CA GLU A 20 30.95 -14.02 -16.39
C GLU A 20 30.24 -12.84 -17.09
N LYS A 21 29.29 -13.13 -17.96
CA LYS A 21 28.49 -12.09 -18.63
C LYS A 21 27.63 -11.32 -17.64
N MET A 22 27.05 -12.00 -16.65
CA MET A 22 26.25 -11.37 -15.60
C MET A 22 27.10 -10.45 -14.71
N ILE A 23 28.27 -10.90 -14.29
CA ILE A 23 29.22 -10.12 -13.50
C ILE A 23 29.70 -8.89 -14.29
N GLU A 24 30.04 -9.05 -15.57
CA GLU A 24 30.42 -7.90 -16.40
C GLU A 24 29.26 -6.91 -16.61
N ALA A 25 28.02 -7.38 -16.68
CA ALA A 25 26.84 -6.51 -16.72
C ALA A 25 26.74 -5.67 -15.43
N MET A 26 26.92 -6.28 -14.25
CA MET A 26 26.94 -5.55 -12.96
C MET A 26 28.06 -4.51 -12.93
N ARG A 27 29.27 -4.87 -13.39
CA ARG A 27 30.41 -3.94 -13.51
C ARG A 27 30.13 -2.79 -14.47
N LYS A 28 29.49 -3.06 -15.61
CA LYS A 28 29.07 -2.03 -16.57
C LYS A 28 28.09 -1.06 -15.93
N LEU A 29 27.06 -1.56 -15.26
CA LEU A 29 26.07 -0.73 -14.55
C LEU A 29 26.73 0.13 -13.46
N ASN A 30 27.71 -0.43 -12.76
CA ASN A 30 28.50 0.32 -11.77
C ASN A 30 29.32 1.43 -12.43
N ARG A 31 30.13 1.12 -13.46
CA ARG A 31 30.98 2.10 -14.15
C ARG A 31 30.19 3.22 -14.81
N GLU A 32 29.08 2.90 -15.47
CA GLU A 32 28.35 3.86 -16.31
C GLU A 32 27.27 4.64 -15.52
N ALA A 33 26.66 4.03 -14.50
CA ALA A 33 25.58 4.64 -13.73
C ALA A 33 25.85 4.72 -12.22
N GLY A 34 26.99 4.22 -11.75
CA GLY A 34 27.33 4.17 -10.34
C GLY A 34 26.39 3.32 -9.50
N LEU A 35 25.79 2.28 -10.08
CA LEU A 35 24.91 1.34 -9.40
C LEU A 35 25.77 0.32 -8.67
N ARG A 36 25.60 0.21 -7.36
CA ARG A 36 26.48 -0.59 -6.51
C ARG A 36 25.77 -1.68 -5.73
N ARG A 37 24.46 -1.60 -5.56
CA ARG A 37 23.68 -2.51 -4.72
C ARG A 37 22.76 -3.35 -5.60
N PHE A 38 23.05 -4.64 -5.69
CA PHE A 38 22.26 -5.60 -6.47
C PHE A 38 21.65 -6.64 -5.55
N ILE A 39 20.44 -7.08 -5.86
CA ILE A 39 19.80 -8.23 -5.21
C ILE A 39 19.47 -9.28 -6.25
N LEU A 40 19.98 -10.51 -6.03
CA LEU A 40 19.75 -11.65 -6.92
C LEU A 40 18.48 -12.37 -6.50
N VAL A 41 17.60 -12.66 -7.47
CA VAL A 41 16.34 -13.33 -7.21
C VAL A 41 16.54 -14.84 -7.01
N PHE A 42 15.97 -15.37 -5.94
CA PHE A 42 15.92 -16.82 -5.65
C PHE A 42 14.92 -17.11 -4.51
N PRO A 43 14.18 -18.22 -4.54
CA PRO A 43 14.03 -19.12 -5.69
C PRO A 43 13.27 -18.46 -6.83
N THR A 44 13.53 -18.87 -8.06
CA THR A 44 12.77 -18.40 -9.21
C THR A 44 11.55 -19.29 -9.46
N TRP A 45 10.55 -18.76 -10.14
CA TRP A 45 9.30 -19.46 -10.48
C TRP A 45 9.51 -20.75 -11.29
N ASP A 46 10.65 -20.87 -12.00
CA ASP A 46 10.92 -21.97 -12.92
C ASP A 46 11.57 -23.21 -12.27
N GLY A 47 11.72 -23.22 -10.96
CA GLY A 47 12.24 -24.37 -10.22
C GLY A 47 13.57 -24.89 -10.80
N GLU A 48 14.65 -24.15 -10.66
CA GLU A 48 15.95 -24.42 -11.28
C GLU A 48 16.61 -25.73 -10.90
N ALA A 49 16.05 -26.48 -9.98
CA ALA A 49 16.66 -27.70 -9.50
C ALA A 49 16.00 -28.97 -10.09
N LYS A 50 16.01 -29.12 -11.42
CA LYS A 50 15.67 -30.44 -11.99
C LYS A 50 16.58 -31.50 -11.38
N GLY A 51 16.06 -32.26 -10.42
CA GLY A 51 16.74 -33.38 -9.75
C GLY A 51 17.50 -33.06 -8.46
N ALA A 52 17.54 -31.79 -8.01
CA ALA A 52 18.06 -31.41 -6.69
C ALA A 52 16.93 -31.30 -5.66
N THR A 53 17.25 -31.50 -4.37
CA THR A 53 16.32 -31.19 -3.30
C THR A 53 16.27 -29.66 -3.12
N ILE A 54 15.17 -29.14 -2.54
CA ILE A 54 15.04 -27.72 -2.23
C ILE A 54 16.19 -27.22 -1.33
N GLN A 55 16.63 -28.03 -0.37
CA GLN A 55 17.78 -27.72 0.48
C GLN A 55 19.06 -27.54 -0.35
N GLN A 56 19.35 -28.46 -1.28
CA GLN A 56 20.52 -28.37 -2.17
C GLN A 56 20.45 -27.13 -3.07
N ALA A 57 19.24 -26.70 -3.47
CA ALA A 57 19.07 -25.50 -4.24
C ALA A 57 19.44 -24.24 -3.42
N PHE A 58 19.02 -24.15 -2.15
CA PHE A 58 19.41 -23.06 -1.25
C PHE A 58 20.91 -23.08 -0.92
N GLU A 59 21.51 -24.24 -0.76
CA GLU A 59 22.96 -24.40 -0.59
C GLU A 59 23.73 -23.87 -1.81
N ALA A 60 23.34 -24.31 -3.01
CA ALA A 60 23.96 -23.88 -4.26
C ALA A 60 23.79 -22.37 -4.51
N PHE A 61 22.62 -21.81 -4.14
CA PHE A 61 22.40 -20.38 -4.24
C PHE A 61 23.26 -19.58 -3.25
N GLY A 62 23.39 -20.05 -2.00
CA GLY A 62 24.27 -19.43 -1.01
C GLY A 62 25.73 -19.40 -1.49
N ASP A 63 26.23 -20.52 -2.07
CA ASP A 63 27.58 -20.58 -2.65
C ASP A 63 27.75 -19.63 -3.83
N LEU A 64 26.77 -19.56 -4.75
CA LEU A 64 26.75 -18.62 -5.86
C LEU A 64 26.81 -17.17 -5.38
N LEU A 65 25.95 -16.81 -4.42
CA LEU A 65 25.86 -15.47 -3.85
C LEU A 65 27.20 -15.04 -3.24
N GLY A 66 27.83 -15.92 -2.45
CA GLY A 66 29.16 -15.69 -1.88
C GLY A 66 30.26 -15.60 -2.93
N GLU A 67 30.22 -16.42 -3.97
CA GLU A 67 31.19 -16.34 -5.08
C GLU A 67 31.08 -15.02 -5.83
N VAL A 68 29.86 -14.65 -6.27
CA VAL A 68 29.61 -13.40 -7.02
C VAL A 68 30.01 -12.20 -6.15
N GLY A 69 29.60 -12.18 -4.89
CA GLY A 69 29.95 -11.09 -3.97
C GLY A 69 31.46 -10.88 -3.85
N ARG A 70 32.23 -11.96 -3.69
CA ARG A 70 33.71 -11.88 -3.66
C ARG A 70 34.32 -11.36 -4.96
N GLN A 71 33.78 -11.77 -6.12
CA GLN A 71 34.30 -11.35 -7.42
C GLN A 71 34.09 -9.87 -7.71
N VAL A 72 33.01 -9.26 -7.19
CA VAL A 72 32.67 -7.84 -7.44
C VAL A 72 33.03 -6.92 -6.28
N ALA A 73 33.54 -7.45 -5.17
CA ALA A 73 33.88 -6.65 -3.98
C ALA A 73 34.90 -5.55 -4.26
N ALA A 74 35.91 -5.83 -5.12
CA ALA A 74 36.92 -4.86 -5.53
C ALA A 74 36.34 -3.67 -6.30
N ASP A 75 35.18 -3.85 -6.93
CA ASP A 75 34.44 -2.82 -7.65
C ASP A 75 33.49 -2.02 -6.72
N SER A 76 33.55 -2.27 -5.40
CA SER A 76 32.62 -1.69 -4.40
C SER A 76 31.15 -2.01 -4.70
N ILE A 77 30.88 -3.19 -5.23
CA ILE A 77 29.55 -3.70 -5.50
C ILE A 77 29.13 -4.63 -4.36
N GLU A 78 27.95 -4.43 -3.84
CA GLU A 78 27.29 -5.26 -2.85
C GLU A 78 26.24 -6.16 -3.53
N VAL A 79 26.17 -7.43 -3.11
CA VAL A 79 25.24 -8.40 -3.68
C VAL A 79 24.42 -9.02 -2.56
N GLY A 80 23.13 -8.73 -2.58
CA GLY A 80 22.13 -9.25 -1.65
C GLY A 80 21.23 -10.30 -2.29
N TRP A 81 20.26 -10.74 -1.51
CA TRP A 81 19.28 -11.74 -1.89
C TRP A 81 17.89 -11.12 -1.99
N TRP A 82 17.19 -11.36 -3.09
CA TRP A 82 15.77 -11.12 -3.27
C TRP A 82 15.03 -12.46 -3.20
N CYS A 83 14.39 -12.72 -2.06
CA CYS A 83 13.63 -13.94 -1.79
C CYS A 83 12.24 -13.82 -2.45
N ALA A 84 12.14 -14.37 -3.65
CA ALA A 84 10.93 -14.35 -4.47
C ALA A 84 10.71 -15.71 -5.15
N PRO A 85 9.62 -16.42 -4.84
CA PRO A 85 8.59 -16.08 -3.84
C PRO A 85 9.06 -16.30 -2.40
N SER A 86 8.30 -15.80 -1.42
CA SER A 86 8.60 -15.96 0.02
C SER A 86 7.69 -16.99 0.72
N LEU A 87 6.37 -16.89 0.61
CA LEU A 87 5.45 -17.85 1.23
C LEU A 87 5.21 -19.12 0.40
N SER A 88 5.61 -19.14 -0.85
CA SER A 88 5.44 -20.28 -1.77
C SER A 88 6.69 -21.13 -1.93
N ILE A 89 7.51 -21.23 -0.89
CA ILE A 89 8.70 -22.10 -0.85
C ILE A 89 8.33 -23.43 -0.19
N ASP A 90 8.57 -24.54 -0.88
CA ASP A 90 8.29 -25.86 -0.31
C ASP A 90 9.09 -26.09 0.99
N PRO A 91 8.44 -26.57 2.06
CA PRO A 91 9.14 -26.92 3.30
C PRO A 91 10.02 -28.13 3.10
N LEU A 92 10.98 -28.31 4.00
CA LEU A 92 11.86 -29.47 4.02
C LEU A 92 11.03 -30.77 4.08
N PRO A 93 11.36 -31.76 3.27
CA PRO A 93 10.71 -33.08 3.34
C PRO A 93 10.91 -33.71 4.71
N SER A 94 9.88 -34.32 5.27
CA SER A 94 9.97 -35.15 6.45
C SER A 94 9.28 -36.48 6.20
N GLU A 95 9.99 -37.57 6.49
CA GLU A 95 9.44 -38.92 6.32
C GLU A 95 8.38 -39.19 7.40
N GLY A 96 7.22 -39.69 6.96
CA GLY A 96 6.15 -40.14 7.85
C GLY A 96 5.29 -39.05 8.50
N GLU A 97 5.53 -37.77 8.23
CA GLU A 97 4.72 -36.68 8.72
C GLU A 97 3.65 -36.24 7.72
N ALA A 98 2.57 -35.61 8.23
CA ALA A 98 1.57 -34.98 7.39
C ALA A 98 2.19 -33.83 6.59
N PRO A 99 1.70 -33.54 5.38
CA PRO A 99 2.16 -32.37 4.62
C PRO A 99 1.98 -31.07 5.42
N ALA A 100 2.87 -30.09 5.21
CA ALA A 100 2.72 -28.78 5.81
C ALA A 100 1.41 -28.11 5.36
N GLN A 101 0.82 -27.34 6.26
CA GLN A 101 -0.47 -26.69 6.03
C GLN A 101 -0.34 -25.60 4.95
N LYS A 102 -1.15 -25.74 3.90
CA LYS A 102 -1.30 -24.71 2.87
C LYS A 102 -2.21 -23.58 3.34
N VAL A 103 -2.08 -22.42 2.72
CA VAL A 103 -3.04 -21.30 2.86
C VAL A 103 -4.40 -21.75 2.34
N VAL A 104 -5.47 -21.41 3.06
CA VAL A 104 -6.86 -21.75 2.72
C VAL A 104 -7.69 -20.46 2.66
N GLY A 105 -8.46 -20.30 1.61
CA GLY A 105 -9.37 -19.16 1.42
C GLY A 105 -10.62 -19.23 2.30
N ILE A 106 -11.32 -18.11 2.37
CA ILE A 106 -12.60 -18.03 3.09
C ILE A 106 -13.65 -19.00 2.51
N ASP A 107 -13.59 -19.26 1.21
CA ASP A 107 -14.45 -20.21 0.47
C ASP A 107 -13.97 -21.67 0.56
N GLY A 108 -12.87 -21.93 1.27
CA GLY A 108 -12.27 -23.24 1.40
C GLY A 108 -11.31 -23.62 0.26
N ALA A 109 -11.07 -22.75 -0.72
CA ALA A 109 -10.05 -22.98 -1.74
C ALA A 109 -8.67 -23.12 -1.10
N VAL A 110 -7.88 -24.10 -1.55
CA VAL A 110 -6.54 -24.38 -1.00
C VAL A 110 -5.48 -23.92 -1.99
N SER A 111 -4.54 -23.10 -1.54
CA SER A 111 -3.42 -22.65 -2.36
C SER A 111 -2.59 -23.82 -2.88
N GLN A 112 -2.17 -23.75 -4.12
CA GLN A 112 -1.24 -24.74 -4.70
C GLN A 112 0.20 -24.50 -4.23
N GLY A 113 0.60 -23.23 -4.09
CA GLY A 113 1.96 -22.81 -3.76
C GLY A 113 2.15 -22.38 -2.30
N ALA A 114 1.30 -21.53 -1.76
CA ALA A 114 1.55 -20.83 -0.49
C ALA A 114 1.27 -21.68 0.75
N TYR A 115 2.15 -21.53 1.76
CA TYR A 115 2.09 -22.23 3.05
C TYR A 115 1.67 -21.30 4.18
N CYS A 116 0.97 -21.90 5.15
CA CYS A 116 0.46 -21.18 6.32
C CYS A 116 1.61 -20.71 7.24
N PRO A 117 1.71 -19.43 7.59
CA PRO A 117 2.75 -18.93 8.49
C PRO A 117 2.60 -19.37 9.95
N LEU A 118 1.53 -20.08 10.32
CA LEU A 118 1.39 -20.77 11.62
C LEU A 118 1.86 -22.22 11.60
N ASP A 119 2.18 -22.76 10.44
CA ASP A 119 2.66 -24.15 10.37
C ASP A 119 4.11 -24.22 10.86
N GLU A 120 4.32 -24.95 11.96
CA GLU A 120 5.64 -25.05 12.62
C GLU A 120 6.72 -25.62 11.71
N ARG A 121 6.35 -26.52 10.82
CA ARG A 121 7.25 -27.16 9.88
C ARG A 121 7.68 -26.21 8.77
N PHE A 122 6.73 -25.41 8.26
CA PHE A 122 7.04 -24.33 7.32
C PHE A 122 7.95 -23.29 7.97
N ILE A 123 7.63 -22.87 9.19
CA ILE A 123 8.45 -21.91 9.97
C ILE A 123 9.88 -22.43 10.15
N ALA A 124 10.03 -23.68 10.56
CA ALA A 124 11.35 -24.31 10.76
C ALA A 124 12.14 -24.41 9.46
N SER A 125 11.48 -24.77 8.37
CA SER A 125 12.10 -24.86 7.03
C SER A 125 12.59 -23.50 6.55
N MET A 126 11.77 -22.44 6.69
CA MET A 126 12.17 -21.08 6.34
C MET A 126 13.38 -20.63 7.17
N GLY A 127 13.41 -20.91 8.46
CA GLY A 127 14.58 -20.63 9.31
C GLY A 127 15.85 -21.33 8.80
N THR A 128 15.74 -22.61 8.44
CA THR A 128 16.85 -23.39 7.88
C THR A 128 17.36 -22.81 6.56
N TYR A 129 16.46 -22.43 5.66
CA TYR A 129 16.85 -21.84 4.36
C TYR A 129 17.55 -20.51 4.54
N MET A 130 17.02 -19.63 5.42
CA MET A 130 17.66 -18.35 5.74
C MET A 130 19.07 -18.57 6.30
N GLN A 131 19.22 -19.44 7.28
CA GLN A 131 20.51 -19.78 7.87
C GLN A 131 21.48 -20.31 6.81
N THR A 132 21.06 -21.27 5.98
CA THR A 132 21.88 -21.90 4.94
C THR A 132 22.46 -20.87 3.97
N VAL A 133 21.61 -19.98 3.43
CA VAL A 133 22.05 -18.95 2.48
C VAL A 133 22.98 -17.94 3.14
N VAL A 134 22.67 -17.51 4.36
CA VAL A 134 23.46 -16.50 5.06
C VAL A 134 24.82 -17.06 5.49
N GLU A 135 24.91 -18.31 5.95
CA GLU A 135 26.18 -18.96 6.28
C GLU A 135 27.14 -19.01 5.08
N ARG A 136 26.63 -19.37 3.91
CA ARG A 136 27.41 -19.57 2.68
C ARG A 136 27.67 -18.26 1.93
N GLY A 137 26.63 -17.41 1.81
CA GLY A 137 26.62 -16.24 0.94
C GLY A 137 26.99 -14.92 1.60
N ARG A 138 26.75 -14.79 2.91
CA ARG A 138 26.96 -13.55 3.68
C ARG A 138 26.37 -12.30 2.99
N PRO A 139 25.09 -12.32 2.53
CA PRO A 139 24.49 -11.18 1.86
C PRO A 139 24.34 -10.00 2.85
N PRO A 140 24.59 -8.76 2.41
CA PRO A 140 24.31 -7.57 3.24
C PRO A 140 22.82 -7.31 3.40
N TYR A 141 21.99 -7.78 2.44
CA TYR A 141 20.53 -7.59 2.42
C TYR A 141 19.80 -8.87 2.01
N ILE A 142 18.63 -9.08 2.63
CA ILE A 142 17.61 -10.04 2.17
C ILE A 142 16.31 -9.27 2.01
N PHE A 143 15.70 -9.30 0.82
CA PHE A 143 14.39 -8.71 0.54
C PHE A 143 13.36 -9.81 0.37
N PHE A 144 12.31 -9.79 1.19
CA PHE A 144 11.16 -10.69 1.03
C PHE A 144 10.18 -10.05 0.09
N GLU A 145 9.80 -10.79 -0.94
CA GLU A 145 8.92 -10.32 -2.01
C GLU A 145 7.51 -9.98 -1.49
N ASP A 146 6.75 -9.30 -2.31
CA ASP A 146 5.41 -8.81 -1.97
C ASP A 146 4.35 -9.91 -1.82
N ASP A 147 4.67 -11.18 -2.15
CA ASP A 147 3.88 -12.32 -1.73
C ASP A 147 3.98 -12.63 -0.21
N TYR A 148 4.73 -11.83 0.57
CA TYR A 148 4.77 -11.92 2.03
C TYR A 148 3.52 -11.23 2.64
N GLU A 149 2.37 -11.78 2.30
CA GLU A 149 1.04 -11.33 2.70
C GLU A 149 0.10 -12.54 2.85
N MET A 150 -1.12 -12.32 3.37
CA MET A 150 -2.08 -13.42 3.58
C MET A 150 -3.07 -13.58 2.43
N SER A 151 -3.28 -12.54 1.64
CA SER A 151 -4.22 -12.51 0.53
C SER A 151 -3.54 -12.76 -0.81
N ASN A 152 -4.34 -13.07 -1.83
CA ASN A 152 -3.91 -13.14 -3.23
C ASN A 152 -2.85 -14.21 -3.56
N HIS A 153 -2.97 -15.41 -2.95
CA HIS A 153 -2.15 -16.56 -3.27
C HIS A 153 -2.87 -17.52 -4.23
N ASP A 154 -2.47 -17.54 -5.50
CA ASP A 154 -3.05 -18.32 -6.59
C ASP A 154 -4.60 -18.30 -6.60
N VAL A 155 -5.28 -19.40 -6.22
CA VAL A 155 -6.74 -19.46 -6.14
C VAL A 155 -7.32 -18.81 -4.87
N VAL A 156 -6.48 -18.52 -3.87
CA VAL A 156 -6.89 -17.92 -2.59
C VAL A 156 -6.82 -16.40 -2.68
N ARG A 157 -7.92 -15.71 -2.39
CA ARG A 157 -7.99 -14.25 -2.41
C ARG A 157 -8.01 -13.62 -1.02
N PHE A 158 -8.52 -14.35 -0.04
CA PHE A 158 -8.43 -14.01 1.37
C PHE A 158 -7.73 -15.17 2.08
N GLY A 159 -6.75 -14.89 2.90
CA GLY A 159 -6.03 -15.89 3.66
C GLY A 159 -6.15 -15.62 5.16
N CYS A 160 -5.78 -16.52 6.06
CA CYS A 160 -5.75 -17.97 5.85
C CYS A 160 -6.76 -18.65 6.76
N PHE A 161 -7.80 -19.26 6.21
CA PHE A 161 -8.87 -19.95 6.96
C PHE A 161 -8.58 -21.44 7.18
N CYS A 162 -7.31 -21.81 7.32
CA CYS A 162 -6.90 -23.17 7.61
C CYS A 162 -7.24 -23.57 9.07
N PRO A 163 -7.22 -24.88 9.40
CA PRO A 163 -7.52 -25.36 10.74
C PRO A 163 -6.68 -24.71 11.86
N LEU A 164 -5.41 -24.35 11.58
CA LEU A 164 -4.54 -23.69 12.57
C LEU A 164 -5.05 -22.29 12.91
N HIS A 165 -5.40 -21.50 11.89
CA HIS A 165 -5.95 -20.16 12.10
C HIS A 165 -7.35 -20.19 12.72
N LEU A 166 -8.23 -21.11 12.28
CA LEU A 166 -9.57 -21.26 12.89
C LEU A 166 -9.49 -21.62 14.36
N LYS A 167 -8.58 -22.53 14.73
CA LYS A 167 -8.34 -22.86 16.14
C LYS A 167 -7.88 -21.63 16.93
N ARG A 168 -6.86 -20.92 16.40
CA ARG A 168 -6.34 -19.73 17.07
C ARG A 168 -7.38 -18.61 17.20
N PHE A 169 -8.18 -18.41 16.16
CA PHE A 169 -9.29 -17.45 16.18
C PHE A 169 -10.35 -17.83 17.21
N SER A 170 -10.73 -19.11 17.29
CA SER A 170 -11.68 -19.62 18.27
C SER A 170 -11.20 -19.38 19.71
N GLU A 171 -9.89 -19.56 19.96
CA GLU A 171 -9.28 -19.21 21.26
C GLU A 171 -9.41 -17.71 21.57
N LEU A 172 -9.16 -16.84 20.59
CA LEU A 172 -9.24 -15.39 20.75
C LEU A 172 -10.66 -14.88 21.03
N VAL A 173 -11.68 -15.49 20.42
CA VAL A 173 -13.09 -15.08 20.61
C VAL A 173 -13.80 -15.88 21.71
N GLY A 174 -13.11 -16.85 22.34
CA GLY A 174 -13.60 -17.62 23.47
C GLY A 174 -14.68 -18.66 23.15
N ARG A 175 -14.85 -19.04 21.89
CA ARG A 175 -15.75 -20.11 21.43
C ARG A 175 -15.27 -20.74 20.13
N GLU A 176 -15.71 -21.95 19.88
CA GLU A 176 -15.48 -22.61 18.61
C GLU A 176 -16.22 -21.88 17.47
N VAL A 177 -15.50 -21.67 16.36
CA VAL A 177 -16.03 -20.99 15.15
C VAL A 177 -15.58 -21.76 13.92
N SER A 178 -16.52 -22.07 13.02
CA SER A 178 -16.21 -22.71 11.76
C SER A 178 -15.90 -21.70 10.64
N ARG A 179 -15.27 -22.17 9.59
CA ARG A 179 -14.99 -21.36 8.38
C ARG A 179 -16.29 -20.85 7.75
N GLU A 180 -17.29 -21.73 7.62
CA GLU A 180 -18.58 -21.42 7.01
C GLU A 180 -19.34 -20.35 7.81
N GLU A 181 -19.21 -20.39 9.13
CA GLU A 181 -19.77 -19.35 10.00
C GLU A 181 -19.08 -18.00 9.75
N LEU A 182 -17.74 -18.00 9.64
CA LEU A 182 -17.00 -16.77 9.36
C LEU A 182 -17.29 -16.23 7.97
N GLU A 183 -17.40 -17.08 6.96
CA GLU A 183 -17.77 -16.69 5.60
C GLU A 183 -19.13 -15.94 5.59
N THR A 184 -20.14 -16.52 6.24
CA THR A 184 -21.46 -15.90 6.36
C THR A 184 -21.39 -14.58 7.15
N LEU A 185 -20.68 -14.57 8.26
CA LEU A 185 -20.58 -13.40 9.13
C LEU A 185 -19.80 -12.26 8.46
N PHE A 186 -18.72 -12.55 7.75
CA PHE A 186 -17.89 -11.52 7.11
C PHE A 186 -18.57 -10.89 5.89
N GLN A 187 -19.54 -11.58 5.27
CA GLN A 187 -20.40 -11.03 4.24
C GLN A 187 -21.57 -10.21 4.80
N SER A 188 -21.76 -10.21 6.13
CA SER A 188 -22.83 -9.46 6.80
C SER A 188 -22.34 -8.15 7.40
N GLY A 189 -23.30 -7.25 7.71
CA GLY A 189 -23.09 -6.08 8.55
C GLY A 189 -23.26 -6.37 10.05
N GLY A 190 -23.11 -5.34 10.87
CA GLY A 190 -23.39 -5.37 12.32
C GLY A 190 -22.15 -5.55 13.20
N ASP A 191 -22.30 -5.23 14.48
CA ASP A 191 -21.19 -5.07 15.43
C ASP A 191 -20.37 -6.34 15.63
N GLN A 192 -21.00 -7.51 15.64
CA GLN A 192 -20.29 -8.78 15.78
C GLN A 192 -19.41 -9.06 14.57
N ALA A 193 -19.90 -8.80 13.35
CA ALA A 193 -19.13 -8.98 12.13
C ALA A 193 -17.92 -8.03 12.10
N VAL A 194 -18.12 -6.76 12.48
CA VAL A 194 -17.04 -5.78 12.63
C VAL A 194 -15.99 -6.25 13.62
N ALA A 195 -16.42 -6.64 14.83
CA ALA A 195 -15.50 -7.11 15.86
C ALA A 195 -14.69 -8.33 15.40
N TYR A 196 -15.34 -9.28 14.75
CA TYR A 196 -14.67 -10.51 14.28
C TYR A 196 -13.69 -10.22 13.14
N ARG A 197 -14.04 -9.33 12.17
CA ARG A 197 -13.10 -8.91 11.12
C ARG A 197 -11.87 -8.23 11.70
N LYS A 198 -12.02 -7.38 12.73
CA LYS A 198 -10.88 -6.75 13.42
C LYS A 198 -9.98 -7.77 14.11
N VAL A 199 -10.57 -8.74 14.83
CA VAL A 199 -9.80 -9.82 15.49
C VAL A 199 -9.09 -10.68 14.44
N TRP A 200 -9.76 -10.97 13.32
CA TRP A 200 -9.19 -11.75 12.23
C TRP A 200 -7.99 -11.03 11.59
N ALA A 201 -8.14 -9.75 11.23
CA ALA A 201 -7.06 -8.94 10.68
C ALA A 201 -5.84 -8.87 11.63
N GLY A 202 -6.10 -8.76 12.94
CA GLY A 202 -5.05 -8.85 13.94
C GLY A 202 -4.32 -10.19 13.94
N LEU A 203 -5.06 -11.29 13.84
CA LEU A 203 -4.49 -12.65 13.79
C LEU A 203 -3.63 -12.86 12.52
N MET A 204 -4.09 -12.37 11.36
CA MET A 204 -3.31 -12.46 10.11
C MET A 204 -1.99 -11.70 10.23
N LYS A 205 -2.05 -10.45 10.69
CA LYS A 205 -0.86 -9.64 10.99
C LYS A 205 0.10 -10.37 11.94
N ASP A 206 -0.40 -10.87 13.08
CA ASP A 206 0.45 -11.52 14.09
C ASP A 206 1.12 -12.79 13.57
N SER A 207 0.46 -13.51 12.66
CA SER A 207 1.01 -14.70 12.01
C SER A 207 2.20 -14.38 11.12
N LEU A 208 2.11 -13.31 10.32
CA LEU A 208 3.22 -12.82 9.49
C LEU A 208 4.38 -12.30 10.34
N VAL A 209 4.08 -11.52 11.39
CA VAL A 209 5.09 -11.04 12.35
C VAL A 209 5.81 -12.20 13.04
N GLY A 210 5.08 -13.25 13.43
CA GLY A 210 5.64 -14.44 14.05
C GLY A 210 6.63 -15.19 13.16
N LEU A 211 6.28 -15.40 11.88
CA LEU A 211 7.16 -16.00 10.88
C LEU A 211 8.41 -15.13 10.65
N ALA A 212 8.23 -13.81 10.47
CA ALA A 212 9.34 -12.86 10.30
C ALA A 212 10.34 -12.92 11.46
N GLY A 213 9.84 -12.92 12.70
CA GLY A 213 10.66 -13.04 13.90
C GLY A 213 11.41 -14.38 13.98
N SER A 214 10.83 -15.47 13.49
CA SER A 214 11.49 -16.78 13.45
C SER A 214 12.62 -16.83 12.43
N MET A 215 12.41 -16.28 11.24
CA MET A 215 13.45 -16.14 10.23
C MET A 215 14.59 -15.23 10.71
N ARG A 216 14.27 -14.13 11.38
CA ARG A 216 15.27 -13.20 11.94
C ARG A 216 16.16 -13.90 12.97
N ARG A 217 15.58 -14.66 13.91
CA ARG A 217 16.36 -15.43 14.89
C ARG A 217 17.33 -16.42 14.25
N ALA A 218 16.92 -17.07 13.15
CA ALA A 218 17.80 -17.99 12.42
C ALA A 218 18.98 -17.24 11.79
N VAL A 219 18.77 -16.06 11.21
CA VAL A 219 19.83 -15.21 10.65
C VAL A 219 20.71 -14.61 11.73
N ASP A 220 20.16 -14.18 12.87
CA ASP A 220 20.92 -13.63 14.00
C ASP A 220 21.93 -14.64 14.56
N GLY A 221 21.63 -15.93 14.50
CA GLY A 221 22.55 -16.98 14.91
C GLY A 221 23.82 -17.09 14.06
N VAL A 222 23.84 -16.46 12.87
CA VAL A 222 24.92 -16.59 11.89
C VAL A 222 25.55 -15.25 11.54
N ALA A 223 24.72 -14.25 11.21
CA ALA A 223 25.13 -12.92 10.73
C ALA A 223 24.11 -11.85 11.16
N PRO A 224 24.14 -11.41 12.42
CA PRO A 224 23.19 -10.44 12.94
C PRO A 224 23.25 -9.08 12.21
N GLU A 225 24.33 -8.80 11.49
CA GLU A 225 24.50 -7.62 10.66
C GLU A 225 23.74 -7.65 9.34
N THR A 226 23.34 -8.84 8.85
CA THR A 226 22.54 -8.98 7.62
C THR A 226 21.19 -8.29 7.81
N ARG A 227 20.89 -7.33 6.97
CA ARG A 227 19.61 -6.62 7.01
C ARG A 227 18.53 -7.40 6.28
N MET A 228 17.37 -7.53 6.89
CA MET A 228 16.22 -8.18 6.29
C MET A 228 15.13 -7.13 6.06
N ALA A 229 14.59 -7.09 4.86
CA ALA A 229 13.66 -6.08 4.39
C ALA A 229 12.33 -6.70 3.95
N LEU A 230 11.24 -6.01 4.24
CA LEU A 230 9.92 -6.31 3.67
C LEU A 230 9.76 -5.57 2.34
N CYS A 231 9.47 -6.28 1.26
CA CYS A 231 8.81 -5.72 0.10
C CYS A 231 7.31 -5.70 0.40
N GLN A 232 6.80 -4.56 0.80
CA GLN A 232 5.40 -4.42 1.12
C GLN A 232 4.61 -4.20 -0.17
N SER A 233 3.63 -5.06 -0.42
CA SER A 233 2.66 -4.93 -1.49
C SER A 233 1.44 -4.11 -1.06
N PHE A 234 0.27 -4.50 -1.48
CA PHE A 234 -0.96 -3.93 -0.97
C PHE A 234 -1.29 -4.53 0.39
N VAL A 235 -1.70 -3.68 1.34
CA VAL A 235 -2.39 -4.16 2.54
C VAL A 235 -3.87 -4.26 2.19
N CYS A 236 -4.40 -5.47 2.21
CA CYS A 236 -5.78 -5.76 1.87
C CYS A 236 -6.67 -5.91 3.11
N ASP A 237 -7.99 -5.79 2.92
CA ASP A 237 -8.94 -6.11 3.95
C ASP A 237 -8.73 -7.56 4.43
N LEU A 238 -8.88 -7.77 5.73
CA LEU A 238 -8.58 -9.00 6.49
C LEU A 238 -7.10 -9.34 6.71
N ASP A 239 -6.13 -8.70 6.04
CA ASP A 239 -4.70 -8.95 6.30
C ASP A 239 -4.18 -8.24 7.54
N GLY A 240 -4.83 -7.16 7.95
CA GLY A 240 -4.33 -6.25 8.97
C GLY A 240 -3.17 -5.38 8.46
N ASP A 241 -2.90 -4.28 9.13
CA ASP A 241 -1.73 -3.46 8.81
C ASP A 241 -0.47 -4.08 9.42
N PHE A 242 0.16 -4.97 8.65
CA PHE A 242 1.31 -5.77 9.09
C PHE A 242 2.67 -5.10 8.86
N THR A 243 2.74 -4.04 8.05
CA THR A 243 4.01 -3.46 7.55
C THR A 243 4.98 -3.12 8.66
N GLU A 244 4.55 -2.35 9.67
CA GLU A 244 5.41 -1.95 10.79
C GLU A 244 5.90 -3.17 11.60
N GLY A 245 4.97 -4.05 11.95
CA GLY A 245 5.25 -5.23 12.78
C GLY A 245 6.22 -6.19 12.11
N VAL A 246 6.00 -6.51 10.84
CA VAL A 246 6.85 -7.41 10.06
C VAL A 246 8.23 -6.79 9.85
N ALA A 247 8.31 -5.52 9.44
CA ALA A 247 9.59 -4.86 9.20
C ALA A 247 10.45 -4.77 10.48
N LYS A 248 9.84 -4.47 11.65
CA LYS A 248 10.53 -4.51 12.95
C LYS A 248 11.00 -5.92 13.32
N ALA A 249 10.16 -6.93 13.10
CA ALA A 249 10.53 -8.31 13.36
C ALA A 249 11.68 -8.78 12.46
N LEU A 250 11.68 -8.45 11.17
CA LEU A 250 12.77 -8.74 10.24
C LEU A 250 14.06 -7.98 10.59
N ALA A 251 13.95 -6.76 11.09
CA ALA A 251 15.11 -5.94 11.40
C ALA A 251 15.94 -6.49 12.56
N GLY A 252 15.31 -7.05 13.59
CA GLY A 252 16.01 -7.45 14.80
C GLY A 252 16.79 -6.29 15.41
N GLY A 253 18.11 -6.41 15.50
CA GLY A 253 19.02 -5.36 15.96
C GLY A 253 19.44 -4.35 14.90
N THR A 254 19.03 -4.49 13.65
CA THR A 254 19.36 -3.57 12.55
C THR A 254 18.28 -2.51 12.37
N LYS A 255 18.52 -1.49 11.52
CA LYS A 255 17.49 -0.51 11.17
C LYS A 255 16.41 -1.16 10.30
N PRO A 256 15.11 -1.04 10.65
CA PRO A 256 14.04 -1.55 9.80
C PRO A 256 14.09 -0.97 8.38
N LEU A 257 13.88 -1.83 7.39
CA LEU A 257 13.91 -1.49 5.98
C LEU A 257 12.64 -1.99 5.29
N VAL A 258 11.96 -1.10 4.59
CA VAL A 258 10.75 -1.41 3.82
C VAL A 258 10.90 -0.92 2.40
N ARG A 259 10.68 -1.80 1.44
CA ARG A 259 10.38 -1.42 0.06
C ARG A 259 8.86 -1.27 -0.04
N LEU A 260 8.41 -0.07 -0.28
CA LEU A 260 7.00 0.23 -0.39
C LEU A 260 6.56 0.10 -1.84
N PHE A 261 5.50 -0.67 -2.09
CA PHE A 261 4.83 -0.74 -3.38
C PHE A 261 4.38 0.65 -3.83
N GLY A 262 4.56 0.96 -5.10
CA GLY A 262 4.23 2.28 -5.62
C GLY A 262 4.35 2.41 -7.13
N SER A 263 4.40 1.30 -7.84
CA SER A 263 4.37 1.31 -9.30
C SER A 263 2.95 1.14 -9.83
N ASP A 264 2.63 1.78 -10.93
CA ASP A 264 1.34 1.62 -11.61
C ASP A 264 1.45 0.82 -12.92
N TYR A 265 2.63 0.25 -13.17
CA TYR A 265 2.94 -0.66 -14.26
C TYR A 265 2.51 -0.21 -15.68
N SER A 266 2.14 1.05 -15.85
CA SER A 266 1.64 1.59 -17.12
C SER A 266 2.22 2.97 -17.42
N SER A 267 2.46 3.26 -18.71
CA SER A 267 2.93 4.56 -19.15
C SER A 267 1.82 5.55 -19.48
N ASP A 268 0.59 5.09 -19.61
CA ASP A 268 -0.55 5.86 -20.11
C ASP A 268 -1.49 6.37 -19.00
N GLN A 269 -1.34 5.89 -17.76
CA GLN A 269 -2.20 6.26 -16.64
C GLN A 269 -1.51 7.26 -15.70
N ALA A 270 -1.34 8.50 -16.18
CA ALA A 270 -0.68 9.55 -15.40
C ALA A 270 -1.42 9.95 -14.12
N ASP A 271 -2.73 9.76 -14.07
CA ASP A 271 -3.58 10.05 -12.91
C ASP A 271 -3.35 9.08 -11.74
N HIS A 272 -2.77 7.91 -11.96
CA HIS A 272 -2.36 6.99 -10.91
C HIS A 272 -1.30 7.58 -9.97
N PHE A 273 -0.48 8.52 -10.42
CA PHE A 273 0.45 9.23 -9.53
C PHE A 273 -0.25 9.87 -8.33
N ALA A 274 -1.44 10.42 -8.54
CA ALA A 274 -2.20 11.03 -7.45
C ALA A 274 -2.61 10.02 -6.37
N SER A 275 -2.92 8.80 -6.75
CA SER A 275 -3.28 7.73 -5.80
C SER A 275 -2.06 7.19 -5.05
N LEU A 276 -0.93 7.03 -5.72
CA LEU A 276 0.31 6.53 -5.14
C LEU A 276 0.90 7.46 -4.07
N THR A 277 0.68 8.78 -4.20
CA THR A 277 1.23 9.76 -3.25
C THR A 277 0.70 9.57 -1.83
N PHE A 278 -0.55 9.16 -1.67
CA PHE A 278 -1.12 8.92 -0.34
C PHE A 278 -0.42 7.78 0.38
N HIS A 279 -0.18 6.66 -0.30
CA HIS A 279 0.51 5.50 0.27
C HIS A 279 1.92 5.88 0.76
N MET A 280 2.66 6.66 -0.05
CA MET A 280 3.98 7.17 0.34
C MET A 280 3.91 8.08 1.58
N LEU A 281 2.99 9.05 1.60
CA LEU A 281 2.82 9.97 2.73
C LEU A 281 2.36 9.24 3.99
N HIS A 282 1.44 8.29 3.87
CA HIS A 282 0.96 7.49 4.99
C HIS A 282 2.10 6.67 5.59
N ALA A 283 2.84 5.93 4.77
CA ALA A 283 3.99 5.15 5.23
C ALA A 283 5.06 6.04 5.90
N LYS A 284 5.38 7.19 5.31
CA LYS A 284 6.35 8.13 5.92
C LYS A 284 5.86 8.70 7.25
N THR A 285 4.55 8.95 7.38
CA THR A 285 3.96 9.49 8.60
C THR A 285 3.90 8.44 9.71
N THR A 286 3.51 7.21 9.40
CA THR A 286 3.32 6.12 10.37
C THR A 286 4.61 5.45 10.78
N LEU A 287 5.53 5.20 9.84
CA LEU A 287 6.78 4.51 10.09
C LEU A 287 7.88 5.46 10.57
N GLY A 288 7.83 6.74 10.17
CA GLY A 288 8.76 7.77 10.64
C GLY A 288 10.21 7.58 10.20
N ASP A 289 11.13 8.27 10.91
CA ASP A 289 12.57 8.29 10.56
C ASP A 289 13.34 7.09 11.14
N GLU A 290 12.72 6.30 11.99
CA GLU A 290 13.31 5.05 12.50
C GLU A 290 13.39 3.96 11.43
N PHE A 291 12.58 4.06 10.37
CA PHE A 291 12.61 3.18 9.21
C PHE A 291 13.46 3.75 8.06
N GLU A 292 14.12 2.88 7.32
CA GLU A 292 14.61 3.19 5.97
C GLU A 292 13.52 2.80 4.98
N LEU A 293 13.01 3.79 4.25
CA LEU A 293 11.94 3.60 3.28
C LEU A 293 12.51 3.72 1.87
N ILE A 294 12.35 2.69 1.08
CA ILE A 294 12.68 2.71 -0.34
C ILE A 294 11.43 2.45 -1.18
N HIS A 295 11.36 3.10 -2.31
CA HIS A 295 10.21 3.03 -3.21
C HIS A 295 10.43 1.96 -4.27
N GLU A 296 9.40 1.20 -4.58
CA GLU A 296 9.40 0.34 -5.76
C GLU A 296 9.28 1.18 -7.02
N SER A 297 10.36 1.31 -7.75
CA SER A 297 10.38 2.03 -9.02
C SER A 297 10.48 1.01 -10.15
N ASP A 298 9.34 0.40 -10.44
CA ASP A 298 9.22 -0.77 -11.31
C ASP A 298 8.52 -0.46 -12.64
N PRO A 299 9.20 -0.66 -13.77
CA PRO A 299 8.60 -0.61 -15.10
C PRO A 299 8.06 -1.97 -15.56
N PHE A 300 7.39 -2.74 -14.68
CA PHE A 300 6.80 -4.03 -15.06
C PHE A 300 6.01 -3.93 -16.39
N PRO A 301 6.05 -4.89 -17.30
CA PRO A 301 6.64 -6.25 -17.20
C PRO A 301 8.12 -6.33 -17.60
N HIS A 302 8.92 -5.28 -17.46
CA HIS A 302 10.35 -5.22 -17.74
C HIS A 302 10.69 -5.49 -19.23
N SER A 303 9.76 -5.22 -20.12
CA SER A 303 9.91 -5.38 -21.55
C SER A 303 10.08 -4.03 -22.25
N ARG A 304 10.69 -4.07 -23.42
CA ARG A 304 10.91 -2.85 -24.24
C ARG A 304 9.58 -2.19 -24.60
N PHE A 305 9.61 -0.86 -24.68
CA PHE A 305 8.52 -0.02 -25.18
C PHE A 305 7.22 -0.04 -24.34
N PHE A 306 7.22 -0.71 -23.20
CA PHE A 306 6.03 -0.76 -22.34
C PHE A 306 5.98 0.42 -21.35
N PHE A 307 7.10 0.74 -20.71
CA PHE A 307 7.18 1.78 -19.70
C PHE A 307 8.27 2.80 -20.05
N SER A 308 7.97 4.09 -20.03
CA SER A 308 8.95 5.10 -20.43
C SER A 308 9.99 5.40 -19.35
N ALA A 309 11.25 5.61 -19.74
CA ALA A 309 12.28 6.06 -18.80
C ALA A 309 11.95 7.44 -18.17
N ALA A 310 11.15 8.27 -18.85
CA ALA A 310 10.66 9.54 -18.30
C ALA A 310 9.70 9.30 -17.13
N LYS A 311 8.79 8.34 -17.22
CA LYS A 311 7.88 7.98 -16.12
C LYS A 311 8.61 7.35 -14.96
N LEU A 312 9.59 6.45 -15.21
CA LEU A 312 10.46 5.90 -14.16
C LEU A 312 11.21 7.02 -13.42
N ARG A 313 11.73 8.02 -14.15
CA ARG A 313 12.34 9.20 -13.55
C ARG A 313 11.34 9.96 -12.65
N ALA A 314 10.10 10.13 -13.11
CA ALA A 314 9.06 10.80 -12.34
C ALA A 314 8.72 10.04 -11.05
N LEU A 315 8.56 8.72 -11.10
CA LEU A 315 8.35 7.87 -9.93
C LEU A 315 9.47 8.03 -8.89
N ILE A 316 10.73 7.90 -9.31
CA ILE A 316 11.89 8.08 -8.42
C ILE A 316 11.88 9.49 -7.82
N SER A 317 11.64 10.51 -8.65
CA SER A 317 11.61 11.91 -8.19
C SER A 317 10.50 12.13 -7.16
N LEU A 318 9.33 11.56 -7.39
CA LEU A 318 8.17 11.66 -6.50
C LEU A 318 8.48 11.03 -5.14
N ALA A 319 9.01 9.81 -5.13
CA ALA A 319 9.40 9.12 -3.90
C ALA A 319 10.44 9.91 -3.09
N LEU A 320 11.49 10.42 -3.73
CA LEU A 320 12.50 11.24 -3.08
C LEU A 320 11.92 12.56 -2.56
N PHE A 321 11.00 13.18 -3.31
CA PHE A 321 10.31 14.40 -2.89
C PHE A 321 9.48 14.17 -1.61
N TYR A 322 8.86 13.02 -1.46
CA TYR A 322 8.14 12.64 -0.25
C TYR A 322 9.03 12.12 0.89
N GLY A 323 10.36 12.20 0.73
CA GLY A 323 11.32 11.93 1.79
C GLY A 323 11.70 10.45 1.94
N PHE A 324 11.54 9.65 0.90
CA PHE A 324 12.06 8.28 0.86
C PHE A 324 13.59 8.29 0.82
N ASP A 325 14.20 7.29 1.45
CA ASP A 325 15.67 7.17 1.53
C ASP A 325 16.29 6.75 0.18
N GLY A 326 15.52 6.06 -0.67
CA GLY A 326 15.99 5.56 -1.96
C GLY A 326 14.92 4.88 -2.78
N SER A 327 15.38 4.05 -3.72
CA SER A 327 14.53 3.31 -4.64
C SER A 327 15.08 1.90 -4.86
N GLN A 328 14.19 0.93 -4.95
CA GLN A 328 14.47 -0.33 -5.62
C GLN A 328 14.14 -0.10 -7.09
N SER A 329 15.18 0.04 -7.91
CA SER A 329 15.04 0.46 -9.31
C SER A 329 15.24 -0.73 -10.25
N TYR A 330 14.17 -1.11 -10.93
CA TYR A 330 14.16 -2.20 -11.90
C TYR A 330 14.65 -1.67 -13.25
N VAL A 331 15.96 -1.59 -13.39
CA VAL A 331 16.62 -1.01 -14.57
C VAL A 331 17.20 -2.05 -15.53
N THR A 332 16.96 -3.32 -15.25
CA THR A 332 17.41 -4.46 -16.06
C THR A 332 16.23 -5.25 -16.58
N GLN A 333 16.40 -5.93 -17.71
CA GLN A 333 15.38 -6.81 -18.28
C GLN A 333 15.49 -8.23 -17.70
N TYR A 334 14.36 -8.93 -17.64
CA TYR A 334 14.27 -10.30 -17.14
C TYR A 334 14.03 -11.34 -18.24
N THR A 335 13.68 -10.91 -19.44
CA THR A 335 13.31 -11.83 -20.52
C THR A 335 14.43 -12.11 -21.51
N ASP A 336 15.18 -11.08 -21.93
CA ASP A 336 16.20 -11.21 -22.99
C ASP A 336 17.62 -11.27 -22.43
N GLY A 337 17.89 -10.42 -21.51
CA GLY A 337 19.17 -10.25 -20.82
C GLY A 337 19.21 -8.91 -20.11
N PRO A 338 20.02 -8.77 -19.05
CA PRO A 338 19.90 -7.62 -18.15
C PRO A 338 20.19 -6.27 -18.81
N LEU A 339 20.84 -6.24 -19.98
CA LEU A 339 21.24 -5.00 -20.65
C LEU A 339 20.74 -4.90 -22.11
N GLU A 340 19.65 -5.59 -22.43
CA GLU A 340 19.05 -5.50 -23.78
C GLU A 340 18.44 -4.12 -24.07
N ASP A 341 17.91 -3.44 -23.05
CA ASP A 341 17.50 -2.04 -23.13
C ASP A 341 18.25 -1.22 -22.09
N GLU A 342 18.99 -0.22 -22.56
CA GLU A 342 19.83 0.62 -21.72
C GLU A 342 19.12 1.91 -21.27
N ALA A 343 17.87 2.14 -21.69
CA ALA A 343 17.17 3.41 -21.46
C ALA A 343 17.04 3.75 -19.96
N TYR A 344 16.73 2.77 -19.13
CA TYR A 344 16.50 2.99 -17.69
C TYR A 344 17.80 3.33 -16.95
N PHE A 345 18.84 2.51 -17.06
CA PHE A 345 20.07 2.81 -16.33
C PHE A 345 20.77 4.06 -16.88
N ARG A 346 20.70 4.34 -18.19
CA ARG A 346 21.17 5.60 -18.77
C ARG A 346 20.40 6.81 -18.23
N MET A 347 19.10 6.67 -18.01
CA MET A 347 18.28 7.70 -17.34
C MET A 347 18.80 7.95 -15.92
N ILE A 348 19.05 6.89 -15.14
CA ILE A 348 19.61 7.03 -13.78
C ILE A 348 21.00 7.69 -13.85
N ALA A 349 21.90 7.23 -14.72
CA ALA A 349 23.23 7.81 -14.87
C ALA A 349 23.19 9.33 -15.10
N ARG A 350 22.31 9.78 -15.99
CA ARG A 350 22.14 11.21 -16.32
C ARG A 350 21.53 12.02 -15.19
N ASN A 351 20.62 11.43 -14.41
CA ASN A 351 19.84 12.14 -13.39
C ASN A 351 20.33 11.89 -11.95
N LYS A 352 21.37 11.07 -11.74
CA LYS A 352 21.90 10.80 -10.39
C LYS A 352 22.28 12.06 -9.61
N PRO A 353 22.94 13.09 -10.22
CA PRO A 353 23.18 14.34 -9.53
C PRO A 353 21.88 15.06 -9.11
N PHE A 354 20.87 15.07 -9.98
CA PHE A 354 19.55 15.64 -9.68
C PHE A 354 18.86 14.89 -8.54
N PHE A 355 18.83 13.56 -8.58
CA PHE A 355 18.23 12.75 -7.52
C PHE A 355 18.94 12.96 -6.17
N THR A 356 20.27 13.05 -6.18
CA THR A 356 21.08 13.34 -4.99
C THR A 356 20.74 14.72 -4.41
N GLU A 357 20.65 15.72 -5.27
CA GLU A 357 20.30 17.09 -4.85
C GLU A 357 18.86 17.19 -4.37
N LEU A 358 17.92 16.54 -5.06
CA LEU A 358 16.51 16.49 -4.63
C LEU A 358 16.39 15.87 -3.22
N LYS A 359 17.03 14.71 -2.99
CA LYS A 359 17.04 14.06 -1.68
C LYS A 359 17.58 14.98 -0.58
N ARG A 360 18.67 15.72 -0.87
CA ARG A 360 19.24 16.70 0.07
C ARG A 360 18.32 17.90 0.30
N SER A 361 17.71 18.40 -0.77
CA SER A 361 16.86 19.60 -0.72
C SER A 361 15.58 19.40 0.06
N VAL A 362 15.05 18.18 0.12
CA VAL A 362 13.82 17.88 0.89
C VAL A 362 14.10 17.45 2.32
N GLU A 363 15.36 17.32 2.73
CA GLU A 363 15.69 16.95 4.10
C GLU A 363 15.17 18.01 5.08
N GLY A 364 14.35 17.58 6.04
CA GLY A 364 13.71 18.45 7.02
C GLY A 364 12.44 19.17 6.53
N PHE A 365 12.08 19.07 5.26
CA PHE A 365 10.79 19.56 4.78
C PHE A 365 9.65 18.70 5.29
N ARG A 366 8.50 19.33 5.49
CA ARG A 366 7.26 18.66 5.85
C ARG A 366 6.16 19.12 4.90
N MET A 367 5.34 18.19 4.48
CA MET A 367 4.13 18.53 3.74
C MET A 367 3.19 19.35 4.62
N ALA A 368 2.50 20.28 4.00
CA ALA A 368 1.46 21.10 4.63
C ALA A 368 0.20 21.09 3.76
N GLY A 369 -0.95 21.36 4.37
CA GLY A 369 -2.23 21.37 3.69
C GLY A 369 -3.32 20.69 4.52
N PRO A 370 -4.45 20.33 3.90
CA PRO A 370 -5.47 19.50 4.54
C PRO A 370 -4.90 18.20 5.08
N ARG A 371 -5.42 17.74 6.20
CA ARG A 371 -5.05 16.46 6.82
C ARG A 371 -5.99 15.38 6.29
N VAL A 372 -5.54 14.57 5.37
CA VAL A 372 -6.30 13.41 4.91
C VAL A 372 -6.20 12.32 5.97
N LEU A 373 -7.30 12.02 6.63
CA LEU A 373 -7.37 10.99 7.66
C LEU A 373 -7.57 9.61 7.01
N TYR A 374 -6.91 8.64 7.61
CA TYR A 374 -7.03 7.22 7.27
C TYR A 374 -7.04 6.40 8.54
N MET A 375 -8.05 5.57 8.70
CA MET A 375 -8.23 4.71 9.86
C MET A 375 -8.01 3.24 9.46
N PRO A 376 -6.91 2.60 9.91
CA PRO A 376 -6.54 1.26 9.46
C PRO A 376 -7.62 0.19 9.63
N ASN A 377 -8.48 0.32 10.65
CA ASN A 377 -9.53 -0.65 10.92
C ASN A 377 -10.89 -0.32 10.28
N ALA A 378 -11.00 0.80 9.56
CA ALA A 378 -12.29 1.23 8.97
C ALA A 378 -12.85 0.21 7.97
N HIS A 379 -11.96 -0.53 7.27
CA HIS A 379 -12.36 -1.59 6.36
C HIS A 379 -13.20 -2.69 7.04
N ALA A 380 -13.00 -2.91 8.35
CA ALA A 380 -13.76 -3.91 9.09
C ALA A 380 -15.27 -3.59 9.18
N HIS A 381 -15.67 -2.33 8.98
CA HIS A 381 -17.09 -1.94 8.95
C HIS A 381 -17.80 -2.32 7.63
N ARG A 382 -17.05 -2.71 6.60
CA ARG A 382 -17.61 -3.12 5.31
C ARG A 382 -17.78 -4.64 5.24
N PRO A 383 -18.95 -5.13 4.80
CA PRO A 383 -19.08 -6.53 4.43
C PRO A 383 -18.12 -6.88 3.28
N ILE A 384 -17.55 -8.07 3.33
CA ILE A 384 -16.75 -8.58 2.22
C ILE A 384 -17.69 -8.98 1.08
N VAL A 385 -17.41 -8.51 -0.12
CA VAL A 385 -18.22 -8.81 -1.31
C VAL A 385 -17.38 -9.61 -2.30
N GLY A 386 -17.81 -10.84 -2.57
CA GLY A 386 -17.10 -11.73 -3.48
C GLY A 386 -15.75 -12.20 -2.97
N ASN A 387 -14.88 -12.62 -3.89
CA ASN A 387 -13.55 -13.18 -3.57
C ASN A 387 -12.40 -12.23 -3.97
N GLN A 388 -12.67 -10.94 -4.09
CA GLN A 388 -11.65 -9.94 -4.44
C GLN A 388 -11.29 -9.11 -3.21
N PRO A 389 -10.05 -9.19 -2.74
CA PRO A 389 -9.57 -8.33 -1.65
C PRO A 389 -9.58 -6.86 -2.10
N THR A 390 -9.88 -5.97 -1.16
CA THR A 390 -9.84 -4.53 -1.37
C THR A 390 -8.59 -3.95 -0.72
N VAL A 391 -7.82 -3.19 -1.46
CA VAL A 391 -6.68 -2.45 -0.90
C VAL A 391 -7.19 -1.41 0.10
N ILE A 392 -6.66 -1.45 1.33
CA ILE A 392 -7.15 -0.61 2.42
C ILE A 392 -6.38 0.70 2.59
N VAL A 393 -5.09 0.74 2.23
CA VAL A 393 -4.26 1.96 2.35
C VAL A 393 -4.49 2.88 1.15
N THR A 394 -5.71 3.37 1.02
CA THR A 394 -6.11 4.31 -0.03
C THR A 394 -6.95 5.43 0.56
N SER A 395 -6.98 6.58 -0.09
CA SER A 395 -7.86 7.67 0.28
C SER A 395 -8.43 8.38 -0.95
N ALA A 396 -9.74 8.44 -1.02
CA ALA A 396 -10.44 9.17 -2.08
C ALA A 396 -10.13 10.67 -2.05
N TRP A 397 -10.05 11.27 -0.88
CA TRP A 397 -9.66 12.68 -0.73
C TRP A 397 -8.25 12.93 -1.27
N ALA A 398 -7.30 12.06 -0.97
CA ALA A 398 -5.94 12.19 -1.48
C ALA A 398 -5.89 12.13 -3.01
N SER A 399 -6.67 11.22 -3.61
CA SER A 399 -6.78 11.13 -5.07
C SER A 399 -7.35 12.42 -5.68
N VAL A 400 -8.41 12.98 -5.11
CA VAL A 400 -8.99 14.25 -5.58
C VAL A 400 -7.99 15.40 -5.45
N LEU A 401 -7.38 15.57 -4.28
CA LEU A 401 -6.41 16.64 -4.03
C LEU A 401 -5.18 16.51 -4.93
N GLY A 402 -4.66 15.30 -5.09
CA GLY A 402 -3.50 15.04 -5.94
C GLY A 402 -3.76 15.34 -7.42
N LYS A 403 -4.93 14.99 -7.94
CA LYS A 403 -5.35 15.34 -9.32
C LYS A 403 -5.51 16.85 -9.52
N MET A 404 -5.87 17.57 -8.48
CA MET A 404 -5.98 19.04 -8.49
C MET A 404 -4.66 19.75 -8.22
N GLY A 405 -3.59 19.02 -7.88
CA GLY A 405 -2.30 19.60 -7.50
C GLY A 405 -2.31 20.31 -6.14
N ILE A 406 -3.26 19.98 -5.27
CA ILE A 406 -3.38 20.54 -3.92
C ILE A 406 -2.54 19.68 -2.96
N PRO A 407 -1.51 20.24 -2.30
CA PRO A 407 -0.73 19.50 -1.33
C PRO A 407 -1.56 19.16 -0.09
N TYR A 408 -1.27 18.00 0.53
CA TYR A 408 -1.97 17.51 1.72
C TYR A 408 -1.01 16.72 2.61
N THR A 409 -1.47 16.36 3.81
CA THR A 409 -0.75 15.48 4.72
C THR A 409 -1.54 14.20 5.00
N ALA A 410 -0.86 13.13 5.38
CA ALA A 410 -1.51 11.89 5.83
C ALA A 410 -1.74 11.95 7.35
N GLY A 411 -2.77 12.67 7.76
CA GLY A 411 -3.22 12.75 9.16
C GLY A 411 -2.49 13.75 10.07
N SER A 412 -1.26 14.16 9.74
CA SER A 412 -0.45 15.08 10.56
C SER A 412 -0.67 16.56 10.19
N GLY A 413 -0.31 17.47 11.11
CA GLY A 413 -0.34 18.91 10.88
C GLY A 413 -1.58 19.62 11.44
N SER A 414 -1.76 20.89 11.10
CA SER A 414 -2.80 21.80 11.64
C SER A 414 -3.88 22.19 10.65
N GLY A 415 -3.84 21.69 9.42
CA GLY A 415 -4.88 21.96 8.41
C GLY A 415 -6.23 21.34 8.75
N PRO A 416 -7.31 21.73 8.05
CA PRO A 416 -8.61 21.10 8.20
C PRO A 416 -8.51 19.61 7.90
N ALA A 417 -9.28 18.81 8.62
CA ALA A 417 -9.31 17.37 8.39
C ALA A 417 -10.21 17.03 7.19
N MET A 418 -9.85 15.98 6.46
CA MET A 418 -10.66 15.41 5.40
C MET A 418 -10.84 13.92 5.71
N ILE A 419 -12.08 13.47 5.85
CA ILE A 419 -12.41 12.10 6.20
C ILE A 419 -13.52 11.60 5.28
N CYS A 420 -13.50 10.34 4.92
CA CYS A 420 -14.50 9.74 4.04
C CYS A 420 -14.99 8.39 4.55
N GLY A 421 -16.25 8.12 4.26
CA GLY A 421 -16.88 6.82 4.49
C GLY A 421 -16.79 6.34 5.93
N GLU A 422 -16.44 5.07 6.07
CA GLU A 422 -16.40 4.35 7.34
C GLU A 422 -15.26 4.77 8.28
N ASP A 423 -14.27 5.55 7.79
CA ASP A 423 -13.17 6.05 8.64
C ASP A 423 -13.69 6.79 9.88
N ILE A 424 -14.82 7.48 9.74
CA ILE A 424 -15.46 8.21 10.84
C ILE A 424 -16.00 7.30 11.95
N LEU A 425 -16.26 6.03 11.67
CA LEU A 425 -16.76 5.05 12.65
C LEU A 425 -15.67 4.58 13.60
N GLU A 426 -14.40 4.78 13.26
CA GLU A 426 -13.26 4.45 14.12
C GLU A 426 -12.94 5.55 15.14
N LEU A 427 -13.51 6.76 14.96
CA LEU A 427 -13.33 7.84 15.92
C LEU A 427 -14.22 7.66 17.14
N SER A 428 -13.66 7.81 18.32
CA SER A 428 -14.42 7.97 19.56
C SER A 428 -15.28 9.24 19.50
N ASP A 429 -16.27 9.35 20.37
CA ASP A 429 -17.11 10.56 20.47
C ASP A 429 -16.30 11.82 20.83
N ALA A 430 -15.24 11.66 21.64
CA ALA A 430 -14.36 12.76 21.99
C ALA A 430 -13.56 13.25 20.76
N GLU A 431 -12.95 12.32 20.02
CA GLU A 431 -12.18 12.63 18.80
C GLU A 431 -13.06 13.24 17.72
N LEU A 432 -14.25 12.67 17.49
CA LEU A 432 -15.19 13.20 16.51
C LEU A 432 -15.66 14.61 16.89
N ARG A 433 -15.94 14.88 18.16
CA ARG A 433 -16.31 16.19 18.64
C ARG A 433 -15.17 17.21 18.50
N GLU A 434 -13.95 16.82 18.81
CA GLU A 434 -12.75 17.65 18.59
C GLU A 434 -12.56 17.97 17.11
N LEU A 435 -12.71 16.97 16.24
CA LEU A 435 -12.62 17.11 14.80
C LEU A 435 -13.65 18.12 14.27
N LEU A 436 -14.93 17.98 14.66
CA LEU A 436 -16.00 18.90 14.30
C LEU A 436 -15.78 20.32 14.85
N GLY A 437 -15.06 20.48 15.95
CA GLY A 437 -14.69 21.76 16.54
C GLY A 437 -13.47 22.44 15.89
N SER A 438 -12.63 21.69 15.17
CA SER A 438 -11.40 22.22 14.57
C SER A 438 -11.54 22.59 13.07
N GLY A 439 -12.46 21.97 12.39
CA GLY A 439 -12.72 22.11 10.95
C GLY A 439 -12.49 20.82 10.18
N VAL A 440 -13.53 20.41 9.45
CA VAL A 440 -13.51 19.13 8.73
C VAL A 440 -14.27 19.20 7.42
N PHE A 441 -13.80 18.45 6.44
CA PHE A 441 -14.51 18.18 5.21
C PHE A 441 -14.90 16.68 5.17
N LEU A 442 -16.22 16.42 5.10
CA LEU A 442 -16.82 15.10 5.09
C LEU A 442 -17.35 14.78 3.69
N ASP A 443 -17.20 13.54 3.25
CA ASP A 443 -18.03 13.03 2.16
C ASP A 443 -19.44 12.69 2.70
N GLY A 444 -20.38 12.41 1.80
CA GLY A 444 -21.78 12.17 2.17
C GLY A 444 -21.95 10.96 3.07
N LEU A 445 -21.15 9.90 2.87
CA LEU A 445 -21.24 8.69 3.68
C LEU A 445 -20.73 8.94 5.12
N ALA A 446 -19.59 9.60 5.28
CA ALA A 446 -19.08 9.97 6.59
C ALA A 446 -20.04 10.92 7.32
N ALA A 447 -20.59 11.90 6.62
CA ALA A 447 -21.57 12.82 7.19
C ALA A 447 -22.84 12.09 7.66
N MET A 448 -23.36 11.14 6.87
CA MET A 448 -24.50 10.32 7.26
C MET A 448 -24.22 9.50 8.54
N TYR A 449 -23.03 8.86 8.63
CA TYR A 449 -22.66 8.12 9.84
C TYR A 449 -22.53 9.04 11.07
N ALA A 450 -21.97 10.23 10.90
CA ALA A 450 -21.90 11.20 12.00
C ALA A 450 -23.30 11.68 12.42
N CYS A 451 -24.23 11.92 11.49
CA CYS A 451 -25.62 12.24 11.82
C CYS A 451 -26.30 11.10 12.60
N ARG A 452 -26.12 9.84 12.19
CA ARG A 452 -26.64 8.66 12.91
C ARG A 452 -26.09 8.55 14.34
N ARG A 453 -24.88 9.07 14.61
CA ARG A 453 -24.28 9.17 15.94
C ARG A 453 -24.74 10.40 16.73
N GLY A 454 -25.68 11.20 16.19
CA GLY A 454 -26.27 12.37 16.88
C GLY A 454 -25.54 13.69 16.65
N TYR A 455 -24.61 13.77 15.70
CA TYR A 455 -23.83 15.00 15.43
C TYR A 455 -24.42 15.93 14.36
N GLY A 456 -25.66 15.66 13.90
CA GLY A 456 -26.31 16.48 12.86
C GLY A 456 -26.35 17.98 13.14
N ASP A 457 -26.53 18.39 14.43
CA ASP A 457 -26.53 19.82 14.81
C ASP A 457 -25.14 20.47 14.69
N LEU A 458 -24.05 19.71 14.91
CA LEU A 458 -22.69 20.21 14.70
C LEU A 458 -22.27 20.18 13.22
N ILE A 459 -22.90 19.33 12.42
CA ILE A 459 -22.72 19.30 10.97
C ILE A 459 -23.55 20.38 10.29
N GLY A 460 -24.65 20.81 10.93
CA GLY A 460 -25.60 21.78 10.39
C GLY A 460 -26.65 21.16 9.47
N ALA A 461 -26.68 19.83 9.36
CA ALA A 461 -27.56 19.12 8.44
C ALA A 461 -27.96 17.75 8.99
N GLU A 462 -29.05 17.20 8.48
CA GLU A 462 -29.32 15.78 8.43
C GLU A 462 -28.88 15.25 7.07
N VAL A 463 -28.20 14.10 7.05
CA VAL A 463 -27.68 13.51 5.82
C VAL A 463 -28.22 12.09 5.71
N THR A 464 -28.90 11.81 4.59
CA THR A 464 -29.53 10.51 4.30
C THR A 464 -29.11 10.00 2.93
N GLU A 465 -29.34 8.71 2.66
CA GLU A 465 -29.21 8.21 1.30
C GLU A 465 -30.22 8.93 0.38
N MET A 466 -29.80 9.32 -0.80
CA MET A 466 -30.70 9.94 -1.76
C MET A 466 -31.55 8.87 -2.43
N ASP A 467 -32.83 9.12 -2.58
CA ASP A 467 -33.74 8.24 -3.33
C ASP A 467 -33.23 8.05 -4.76
N ALA A 468 -33.23 6.80 -5.25
CA ALA A 468 -32.73 6.47 -6.58
C ALA A 468 -33.49 7.24 -7.69
N ALA A 469 -34.81 7.41 -7.54
CA ALA A 469 -35.60 8.14 -8.50
C ALA A 469 -35.22 9.63 -8.55
N LEU A 470 -34.77 10.21 -7.43
CA LEU A 470 -34.27 11.57 -7.37
C LEU A 470 -32.87 11.68 -7.98
N CYS A 471 -31.99 10.68 -7.76
CA CYS A 471 -30.67 10.62 -8.40
C CYS A 471 -30.75 10.65 -9.93
N ASP A 472 -31.76 10.07 -10.52
CA ASP A 472 -31.95 10.02 -11.97
C ASP A 472 -32.41 11.36 -12.57
N THR A 473 -32.73 12.37 -11.74
CA THR A 473 -33.31 13.62 -12.23
C THR A 473 -32.27 14.72 -12.46
N PHE A 474 -31.13 14.73 -11.75
CA PHE A 474 -30.17 15.81 -11.90
C PHE A 474 -29.11 15.51 -12.97
N VAL A 475 -28.72 16.55 -13.67
CA VAL A 475 -27.79 16.50 -14.80
C VAL A 475 -26.56 17.38 -14.62
N SER A 476 -26.59 18.28 -13.63
CA SER A 476 -25.48 19.19 -13.37
C SER A 476 -25.36 19.54 -11.90
N GLU A 477 -24.18 19.96 -11.50
CA GLU A 477 -23.90 20.66 -10.26
C GLU A 477 -23.58 22.11 -10.57
N ARG A 478 -24.21 23.06 -9.85
CA ARG A 478 -24.02 24.51 -10.04
C ARG A 478 -23.62 25.18 -8.74
N LEU A 479 -22.62 26.05 -8.81
CA LEU A 479 -22.22 26.88 -7.68
C LEU A 479 -23.28 27.93 -7.39
N THR A 480 -23.57 28.12 -6.11
CA THR A 480 -24.53 29.14 -5.63
C THR A 480 -23.85 30.43 -5.21
N VAL A 481 -22.54 30.42 -4.93
CA VAL A 481 -21.76 31.52 -4.32
C VAL A 481 -20.69 32.04 -5.28
N LEU A 482 -21.07 32.35 -6.50
CA LEU A 482 -20.15 32.75 -7.59
C LEU A 482 -19.28 33.98 -7.26
N ASP A 483 -19.79 34.94 -6.50
CA ASP A 483 -19.07 36.19 -6.17
C ASP A 483 -17.89 35.94 -5.22
N GLU A 484 -17.91 34.86 -4.44
CA GLU A 484 -16.81 34.46 -3.55
C GLU A 484 -15.66 33.80 -4.30
N TRP A 485 -15.89 33.38 -5.52
CA TRP A 485 -14.92 32.72 -6.38
C TRP A 485 -14.31 33.65 -7.43
N THR A 486 -14.46 34.94 -7.25
CA THR A 486 -13.78 35.93 -8.06
C THR A 486 -12.34 36.07 -7.56
N ASP A 487 -11.38 35.88 -8.44
CA ASP A 487 -9.97 36.12 -8.12
C ASP A 487 -9.76 37.59 -7.77
N PRO A 488 -9.31 37.92 -6.54
CA PRO A 488 -9.17 39.30 -6.09
C PRO A 488 -8.12 40.11 -6.86
N GLU A 489 -7.14 39.45 -7.48
CA GLU A 489 -6.07 40.14 -8.22
C GLU A 489 -6.45 40.38 -9.68
N SER A 490 -7.02 39.41 -10.35
CA SER A 490 -7.36 39.52 -11.77
C SER A 490 -8.82 39.94 -12.02
N GLY A 491 -9.68 39.83 -11.03
CA GLY A 491 -11.13 39.96 -11.18
C GLY A 491 -11.75 38.85 -12.04
N ALA A 492 -10.99 37.80 -12.35
CA ALA A 492 -11.47 36.69 -13.14
C ALA A 492 -12.54 35.91 -12.37
N ARG A 493 -13.65 35.66 -13.02
CA ARG A 493 -14.70 34.79 -12.49
C ARG A 493 -14.49 33.37 -12.95
N MET A 494 -14.55 32.41 -12.02
CA MET A 494 -14.57 31.00 -12.38
C MET A 494 -16.00 30.58 -12.74
N TYR A 495 -16.16 30.05 -13.93
CA TYR A 495 -17.41 29.47 -14.39
C TYR A 495 -17.28 27.94 -14.34
N PHE A 496 -18.18 27.31 -13.61
CA PHE A 496 -18.28 25.86 -13.61
C PHE A 496 -19.38 25.41 -14.54
N VAL A 497 -19.07 24.41 -15.34
CA VAL A 497 -19.99 23.80 -16.28
C VAL A 497 -20.12 22.33 -15.92
N ASN A 498 -21.32 21.88 -15.63
CA ASN A 498 -21.78 20.50 -15.56
C ASN A 498 -20.75 19.42 -15.16
N LEU A 499 -20.62 19.11 -13.88
CA LEU A 499 -19.71 18.08 -13.38
C LEU A 499 -20.42 16.80 -12.92
N ALA A 500 -21.74 16.86 -12.72
CA ALA A 500 -22.46 15.83 -11.99
C ALA A 500 -22.69 14.52 -12.74
N LEU A 501 -22.77 14.51 -14.06
CA LEU A 501 -23.16 13.33 -14.83
C LEU A 501 -22.22 12.15 -14.68
N ALA A 502 -20.92 12.37 -14.65
CA ALA A 502 -19.94 11.31 -14.52
C ALA A 502 -19.96 10.63 -13.14
N VAL A 503 -20.29 11.39 -12.11
CA VAL A 503 -20.37 10.92 -10.73
C VAL A 503 -21.64 10.13 -10.47
N GLN A 504 -22.75 10.53 -11.07
CA GLN A 504 -24.06 9.92 -10.94
C GLN A 504 -24.08 8.43 -11.36
N GLN A 505 -23.26 8.06 -12.33
CA GLN A 505 -23.21 6.70 -12.86
C GLN A 505 -22.43 5.72 -11.96
N TYR A 506 -21.54 6.19 -11.09
CA TYR A 506 -20.53 5.36 -10.42
C TYR A 506 -20.49 5.54 -8.91
N SER A 507 -21.24 6.46 -8.32
CA SER A 507 -21.22 6.68 -6.89
C SER A 507 -22.60 6.91 -6.30
N SER A 508 -22.79 6.45 -5.06
CA SER A 508 -23.95 6.83 -4.26
C SER A 508 -23.89 8.33 -3.99
N VAL A 509 -25.05 8.97 -3.99
CA VAL A 509 -25.21 10.37 -3.64
C VAL A 509 -26.10 10.45 -2.41
N PHE A 510 -25.80 11.39 -1.53
CA PHE A 510 -26.51 11.60 -0.28
C PHE A 510 -27.35 12.88 -0.35
N HIS A 511 -28.49 12.86 0.30
CA HIS A 511 -29.34 14.05 0.42
C HIS A 511 -28.94 14.83 1.68
N ILE A 512 -28.47 16.05 1.49
CA ILE A 512 -28.14 16.97 2.58
C ILE A 512 -29.36 17.82 2.86
N HIS A 513 -29.91 17.72 4.07
CA HIS A 513 -31.06 18.52 4.55
C HIS A 513 -30.53 19.55 5.57
N PRO A 514 -30.32 20.83 5.19
CA PRO A 514 -29.89 21.87 6.12
C PRO A 514 -30.84 22.00 7.32
N LYS A 515 -30.29 22.02 8.54
CA LYS A 515 -31.07 22.15 9.79
C LYS A 515 -31.13 23.59 10.31
N HIS A 516 -30.23 24.45 9.87
CA HIS A 516 -30.08 25.81 10.34
C HIS A 516 -30.06 26.78 9.15
N SER A 517 -30.57 28.00 9.34
CA SER A 517 -30.56 29.06 8.31
C SER A 517 -29.16 29.55 7.98
N GLU A 518 -28.20 29.34 8.87
CA GLU A 518 -26.80 29.74 8.75
C GLU A 518 -25.98 28.78 7.90
N VAL A 519 -26.55 27.61 7.55
CA VAL A 519 -25.88 26.66 6.64
C VAL A 519 -25.82 27.27 5.25
N ARG A 520 -24.61 27.44 4.75
CA ARG A 520 -24.38 27.95 3.41
C ARG A 520 -24.38 26.80 2.43
N VAL A 521 -25.26 26.84 1.44
CA VAL A 521 -25.24 25.93 0.30
C VAL A 521 -24.24 26.50 -0.71
N MET A 522 -23.15 25.78 -0.96
CA MET A 522 -22.05 26.20 -1.83
C MET A 522 -22.28 25.79 -3.29
N SER A 523 -22.93 24.65 -3.49
CA SER A 523 -23.39 24.14 -4.78
C SER A 523 -24.64 23.32 -4.64
N GLU A 524 -25.38 23.15 -5.74
CA GLU A 524 -26.63 22.41 -5.82
C GLU A 524 -26.64 21.50 -7.05
N PHE A 525 -27.31 20.37 -6.93
CA PHE A 525 -27.68 19.54 -8.06
C PHE A 525 -28.89 20.15 -8.81
N TRP A 526 -28.82 20.17 -10.11
CA TRP A 526 -29.84 20.73 -10.98
C TRP A 526 -30.34 19.71 -12.00
N SER A 527 -31.67 19.67 -12.19
CA SER A 527 -32.31 18.82 -13.18
C SER A 527 -32.15 19.35 -14.62
N ASP A 528 -32.53 18.52 -15.59
CA ASP A 528 -32.66 18.89 -17.00
C ASP A 528 -33.75 19.94 -17.26
N ARG A 529 -34.62 20.18 -16.27
CA ARG A 529 -35.68 21.20 -16.31
C ARG A 529 -35.26 22.53 -15.70
N GLU A 530 -33.99 22.74 -15.43
CA GLU A 530 -33.47 23.95 -14.79
C GLU A 530 -33.99 24.17 -13.35
N GLU A 531 -34.28 23.11 -12.61
CA GLU A 531 -34.75 23.15 -11.23
C GLU A 531 -33.68 22.64 -10.27
N ALA A 532 -33.49 23.34 -9.14
CA ALA A 532 -32.61 22.85 -8.07
C ALA A 532 -33.23 21.60 -7.41
N VAL A 533 -32.44 20.54 -7.31
CA VAL A 533 -32.88 19.23 -6.78
C VAL A 533 -32.53 19.11 -5.31
N ALA A 534 -31.25 19.34 -4.97
CA ALA A 534 -30.74 19.21 -3.60
C ALA A 534 -29.38 19.91 -3.47
N PRO A 535 -28.96 20.29 -2.25
CA PRO A 535 -27.60 20.73 -1.99
C PRO A 535 -26.56 19.65 -2.35
N ALA A 536 -25.50 20.04 -3.07
CA ALA A 536 -24.38 19.18 -3.41
C ALA A 536 -23.19 19.39 -2.45
N VAL A 537 -22.93 20.64 -2.07
CA VAL A 537 -21.91 20.99 -1.07
C VAL A 537 -22.49 22.03 -0.10
N THR A 538 -22.28 21.80 1.20
CA THR A 538 -22.66 22.74 2.25
C THR A 538 -21.47 23.11 3.11
N LEU A 539 -21.53 24.30 3.74
CA LEU A 539 -20.57 24.78 4.72
C LEU A 539 -21.31 25.37 5.92
N TYR A 540 -20.94 24.97 7.12
CA TYR A 540 -21.54 25.44 8.36
C TYR A 540 -20.47 25.74 9.42
N GLU A 541 -20.59 26.87 10.12
CA GLU A 541 -19.80 27.17 11.30
C GLU A 541 -20.63 26.83 12.53
N ASN A 542 -20.21 25.84 13.29
CA ASN A 542 -21.00 25.27 14.37
C ASN A 542 -20.75 25.96 15.73
N SER A 543 -21.52 25.56 16.73
CA SER A 543 -21.45 26.11 18.09
C SER A 543 -20.11 25.88 18.82
N LEU A 544 -19.24 25.03 18.31
CA LEU A 544 -17.87 24.82 18.81
C LEU A 544 -16.85 25.74 18.12
N GLY A 545 -17.29 26.56 17.16
CA GLY A 545 -16.43 27.41 16.34
C GLY A 545 -15.74 26.68 15.18
N GLY A 546 -16.03 25.39 14.98
CA GLY A 546 -15.49 24.61 13.88
C GLY A 546 -16.28 24.81 12.57
N ARG A 547 -15.59 24.75 11.44
CA ARG A 547 -16.19 24.80 10.12
C ARG A 547 -16.32 23.39 9.57
N VAL A 548 -17.55 22.97 9.27
CA VAL A 548 -17.85 21.66 8.69
C VAL A 548 -18.34 21.85 7.26
N ALA A 549 -17.62 21.28 6.31
CA ALA A 549 -18.06 21.17 4.93
C ALA A 549 -18.54 19.74 4.67
N VAL A 550 -19.64 19.57 3.96
CA VAL A 550 -20.19 18.29 3.54
C VAL A 550 -20.33 18.28 2.03
N MET A 551 -19.81 17.24 1.38
CA MET A 551 -20.01 16.95 -0.03
C MET A 551 -20.98 15.77 -0.16
N ALA A 552 -22.01 15.89 -0.96
CA ALA A 552 -23.06 14.88 -1.09
C ALA A 552 -22.61 13.56 -1.73
N TYR A 553 -21.44 13.50 -2.34
CA TYR A 553 -20.94 12.31 -3.02
C TYR A 553 -20.35 11.29 -2.05
N ASN A 554 -20.43 10.00 -2.44
CA ASN A 554 -19.61 8.93 -1.84
C ASN A 554 -18.28 8.84 -2.60
N LEU A 555 -17.25 9.46 -2.08
CA LEU A 555 -15.96 9.52 -2.77
C LEU A 555 -15.27 8.15 -2.90
N ARG A 556 -15.52 7.21 -1.99
CA ARG A 556 -14.89 5.88 -2.05
C ARG A 556 -15.33 5.06 -3.26
N GLN A 557 -16.56 5.21 -3.70
CA GLN A 557 -17.05 4.50 -4.88
C GLN A 557 -16.42 5.01 -6.18
N ASN A 558 -16.01 6.28 -6.21
CA ASN A 558 -15.36 6.87 -7.38
C ASN A 558 -13.92 6.39 -7.58
N THR A 559 -13.26 5.90 -6.54
CA THR A 559 -11.88 5.43 -6.64
C THR A 559 -11.78 3.98 -7.09
N SER A 560 -12.80 3.16 -6.83
CA SER A 560 -12.82 1.76 -7.24
C SER A 560 -13.16 1.53 -8.72
N ALA A 561 -13.71 2.52 -9.41
CA ALA A 561 -14.03 2.43 -10.85
C ALA A 561 -12.84 2.74 -11.77
N SER A 562 -11.69 3.11 -11.21
CA SER A 562 -10.48 3.46 -11.95
C SER A 562 -9.31 2.47 -11.77
N ILE A 563 -9.59 1.27 -11.21
CA ILE A 563 -8.61 0.18 -11.08
C ILE A 563 -8.92 -0.94 -12.07
#